data_938357e1d13cd18197441f29a641727d
#
_entry.id   938357e1d13cd18197441f29a641727d
#
_cell.length_a   1.000
_cell.length_b   1.000
_cell.length_c   1.000
_cell.angle_alpha   90.00
_cell.angle_beta   90.00
_cell.angle_gamma   90.00
#
_symmetry.space_group_name_H-M   'P 1'
#
loop_
_entity.id
_entity.type
_entity.pdbx_description
1 polymer ?
#
loop_
_entity_poly.entity_id
_entity_poly.type
_entity_poly.pdbx_seq_one_letter_code
_entity_poly.pdbx_strand_id
1 'polypeptide(L)'
;TLHLYWSRKPLATARAVLFAQLVDDPASRPEEFPTVEEQDAERARLHALMEELVVWENSNDEPLLRRAREEIRKSNGGELPAVLDPFAGGGSIPLEAQRLGLEAHASDLNPLAVLINKALIEIPPKFAGQEPVHPGGNEQSIYQRAEGLAEDVRYYGKWMRDEAFRRIG
;
A
#
# COMPACT_ATOMS: atom_id res chain seq x y z
N THR A 1 11.66 -8.24 -4.26
CA THR A 1 11.81 -6.83 -4.76
C THR A 1 11.82 -6.87 -6.28
N LEU A 2 10.88 -6.17 -6.92
CA LEU A 2 10.76 -6.13 -8.37
C LEU A 2 11.97 -5.39 -9.00
N HIS A 3 12.33 -4.25 -8.42
CA HIS A 3 13.49 -3.46 -8.80
C HIS A 3 14.00 -2.66 -7.61
N LEU A 4 15.33 -2.54 -7.49
CA LEU A 4 15.95 -1.72 -6.46
C LEU A 4 16.01 -0.26 -6.96
N TYR A 5 15.04 0.55 -6.53
CA TYR A 5 15.00 1.98 -6.85
C TYR A 5 15.76 2.77 -5.78
N TRP A 6 16.81 3.50 -6.15
CA TRP A 6 17.78 4.12 -5.23
C TRP A 6 17.23 5.22 -4.33
N SER A 7 16.15 5.90 -4.70
CA SER A 7 15.49 6.92 -3.85
C SER A 7 14.15 6.46 -3.29
N ARG A 8 14.00 5.16 -3.03
CA ARG A 8 12.79 4.62 -2.45
C ARG A 8 12.63 5.08 -1.01
N LYS A 9 11.49 5.70 -0.68
CA LYS A 9 11.17 6.07 0.70
C LYS A 9 10.87 4.83 1.54
N PRO A 10 11.22 4.80 2.85
CA PRO A 10 10.81 3.73 3.74
C PRO A 10 9.28 3.62 3.82
N LEU A 11 8.75 2.42 3.67
CA LEU A 11 7.30 2.20 3.62
C LEU A 11 6.61 2.60 4.94
N ALA A 12 7.20 2.21 6.08
CA ALA A 12 6.67 2.57 7.39
C ALA A 12 6.59 4.10 7.58
N THR A 13 7.64 4.82 7.16
CA THR A 13 7.65 6.30 7.20
C THR A 13 6.57 6.89 6.29
N ALA A 14 6.40 6.37 5.07
CA ALA A 14 5.34 6.84 4.17
C ALA A 14 3.96 6.63 4.78
N ARG A 15 3.71 5.48 5.44
CA ARG A 15 2.45 5.17 6.12
C ARG A 15 2.19 6.11 7.29
N ALA A 16 3.20 6.35 8.15
CA ALA A 16 3.08 7.26 9.28
C ALA A 16 2.78 8.70 8.84
N VAL A 17 3.50 9.19 7.82
CA VAL A 17 3.30 10.54 7.28
C VAL A 17 1.91 10.69 6.66
N LEU A 18 1.44 9.71 5.88
CA LEU A 18 0.09 9.74 5.32
C LEU A 18 -0.97 9.78 6.43
N PHE A 19 -0.84 8.92 7.45
CA PHE A 19 -1.75 8.92 8.58
C PHE A 19 -1.75 10.26 9.30
N ALA A 20 -0.57 10.79 9.64
CA ALA A 20 -0.42 12.08 10.34
C ALA A 20 -0.93 13.29 9.55
N GLN A 21 -0.90 13.23 8.21
CA GLN A 21 -1.41 14.32 7.35
C GLN A 21 -2.92 14.27 7.13
N LEU A 22 -3.52 13.10 7.28
CA LEU A 22 -4.93 12.88 6.98
C LEU A 22 -5.81 12.77 8.23
N VAL A 23 -5.21 12.83 9.41
CA VAL A 23 -5.92 12.83 10.70
C VAL A 23 -5.72 14.19 11.37
N ASP A 24 -6.83 14.81 11.74
CA ASP A 24 -6.84 16.10 12.41
C ASP A 24 -6.19 16.04 13.79
N ASP A 25 -5.44 17.08 14.14
CA ASP A 25 -5.03 17.27 15.53
C ASP A 25 -6.26 17.55 16.42
N PRO A 26 -6.36 16.93 17.61
CA PRO A 26 -7.50 17.13 18.50
C PRO A 26 -7.79 18.60 18.84
N ALA A 27 -6.79 19.47 18.82
CA ALA A 27 -6.97 20.90 19.05
C ALA A 27 -7.77 21.60 17.94
N SER A 28 -7.86 21.02 16.74
CA SER A 28 -8.70 21.55 15.66
C SER A 28 -10.18 21.21 15.83
N ARG A 29 -10.52 20.34 16.79
CA ARG A 29 -11.89 19.91 17.11
C ARG A 29 -12.28 20.25 18.56
N PRO A 30 -12.33 21.56 18.93
CA PRO A 30 -12.57 21.97 20.31
C PRO A 30 -13.97 21.60 20.83
N GLU A 31 -14.92 21.29 19.97
CA GLU A 31 -16.26 20.82 20.35
C GLU A 31 -16.22 19.37 20.88
N GLU A 32 -15.30 18.54 20.38
CA GLU A 32 -15.11 17.16 20.85
C GLU A 32 -14.11 17.07 21.99
N PHE A 33 -13.06 17.91 21.96
CA PHE A 33 -11.96 17.94 22.93
C PHE A 33 -11.80 19.37 23.52
N PRO A 34 -12.68 19.80 24.42
CA PRO A 34 -12.71 21.18 24.89
C PRO A 34 -11.54 21.55 25.82
N THR A 35 -10.86 20.59 26.44
CA THR A 35 -9.75 20.85 27.35
C THR A 35 -8.42 20.39 26.80
N VAL A 36 -7.32 20.99 27.24
CA VAL A 36 -5.96 20.58 26.84
C VAL A 36 -5.66 19.13 27.26
N GLU A 37 -6.16 18.73 28.44
CA GLU A 37 -6.00 17.37 28.95
C GLU A 37 -6.67 16.33 28.03
N GLU A 38 -7.88 16.63 27.53
CA GLU A 38 -8.58 15.76 26.58
C GLU A 38 -7.87 15.71 25.23
N GLN A 39 -7.39 16.84 24.72
CA GLN A 39 -6.61 16.92 23.50
C GLN A 39 -5.31 16.11 23.62
N ASP A 40 -4.61 16.20 24.73
CA ASP A 40 -3.36 15.46 24.95
C ASP A 40 -3.61 13.94 25.10
N ALA A 41 -4.70 13.56 25.77
CA ALA A 41 -5.09 12.15 25.87
C ALA A 41 -5.42 11.55 24.49
N GLU A 42 -6.19 12.26 23.67
CA GLU A 42 -6.52 11.82 22.31
C GLU A 42 -5.28 11.80 21.40
N ARG A 43 -4.41 12.80 21.51
CA ARG A 43 -3.13 12.83 20.77
C ARG A 43 -2.25 11.65 21.13
N ALA A 44 -2.19 11.29 22.43
CA ALA A 44 -1.46 10.10 22.88
C ALA A 44 -2.06 8.81 22.29
N ARG A 45 -3.40 8.71 22.20
CA ARG A 45 -4.08 7.57 21.56
C ARG A 45 -3.75 7.46 20.08
N LEU A 46 -3.78 8.58 19.35
CA LEU A 46 -3.43 8.61 17.91
C LEU A 46 -1.96 8.27 17.67
N HIS A 47 -1.06 8.73 18.52
CA HIS A 47 0.35 8.37 18.47
C HIS A 47 0.55 6.87 18.71
N ALA A 48 -0.11 6.28 19.71
CA ALA A 48 -0.04 4.84 19.96
C ALA A 48 -0.53 4.03 18.72
N LEU A 49 -1.60 4.46 18.06
CA LEU A 49 -2.07 3.85 16.82
C LEU A 49 -1.01 3.96 15.70
N MET A 50 -0.35 5.11 15.58
CA MET A 50 0.72 5.33 14.61
C MET A 50 1.94 4.43 14.92
N GLU A 51 2.30 4.25 16.18
CA GLU A 51 3.37 3.34 16.60
C GLU A 51 3.07 1.90 16.20
N GLU A 52 1.83 1.43 16.37
CA GLU A 52 1.40 0.11 15.86
C GLU A 52 1.50 0.03 14.33
N LEU A 53 1.09 1.09 13.61
CA LEU A 53 1.09 1.15 12.14
C LEU A 53 2.49 1.04 11.52
N VAL A 54 3.54 1.56 12.17
CA VAL A 54 4.90 1.55 11.62
C VAL A 54 5.65 0.23 11.85
N VAL A 55 5.13 -0.65 12.68
CA VAL A 55 5.69 -1.99 12.88
C VAL A 55 5.56 -2.79 11.57
N TRP A 56 6.68 -3.40 11.14
CA TRP A 56 6.74 -4.10 9.86
C TRP A 56 5.77 -5.29 9.80
N GLU A 57 5.69 -6.05 10.85
CA GLU A 57 4.83 -7.23 11.00
C GLU A 57 3.36 -6.88 10.84
N ASN A 58 2.97 -5.66 11.22
CA ASN A 58 1.60 -5.16 11.16
C ASN A 58 1.22 -4.60 9.77
N SER A 59 2.11 -4.65 8.80
CA SER A 59 1.89 -4.03 7.47
C SER A 59 0.63 -4.53 6.75
N ASN A 60 0.14 -5.72 7.08
CA ASN A 60 -1.06 -6.32 6.52
C ASN A 60 -2.09 -6.70 7.60
N ASP A 61 -2.00 -6.13 8.80
CA ASP A 61 -2.97 -6.32 9.88
C ASP A 61 -4.24 -5.55 9.53
N GLU A 62 -5.24 -6.26 9.02
CA GLU A 62 -6.50 -5.65 8.55
C GLU A 62 -7.33 -5.01 9.67
N PRO A 63 -7.43 -5.57 10.88
CA PRO A 63 -8.01 -4.89 12.03
C PRO A 63 -7.35 -3.54 12.34
N LEU A 64 -6.03 -3.48 12.36
CA LEU A 64 -5.27 -2.26 12.59
C LEU A 64 -5.46 -1.24 11.46
N LEU A 65 -5.35 -1.67 10.21
CA LEU A 65 -5.57 -0.82 9.03
C LEU A 65 -7.00 -0.26 9.01
N ARG A 66 -7.99 -1.01 9.44
CA ARG A 66 -9.38 -0.55 9.56
C ARG A 66 -9.51 0.56 10.60
N ARG A 67 -8.88 0.42 11.78
CA ARG A 67 -8.84 1.49 12.79
C ARG A 67 -8.23 2.78 12.22
N ALA A 68 -7.13 2.67 11.49
CA ALA A 68 -6.51 3.84 10.84
C ALA A 68 -7.43 4.50 9.80
N ARG A 69 -8.10 3.70 8.96
CA ARG A 69 -9.09 4.21 7.98
C ARG A 69 -10.25 4.94 8.65
N GLU A 70 -10.72 4.45 9.79
CA GLU A 70 -11.79 5.09 10.56
C GLU A 70 -11.37 6.46 11.08
N GLU A 71 -10.16 6.62 11.60
CA GLU A 71 -9.64 7.91 12.03
C GLU A 71 -9.48 8.89 10.86
N ILE A 72 -8.96 8.41 9.71
CA ILE A 72 -8.89 9.23 8.50
C ILE A 72 -10.28 9.68 8.05
N ARG A 73 -11.28 8.80 8.04
CA ARG A 73 -12.65 9.16 7.68
C ARG A 73 -13.24 10.22 8.61
N LYS A 74 -13.04 10.08 9.92
CA LYS A 74 -13.52 11.06 10.90
C LYS A 74 -13.00 12.47 10.60
N SER A 75 -11.74 12.57 10.23
CA SER A 75 -11.09 13.84 9.91
C SER A 75 -11.44 14.39 8.51
N ASN A 76 -12.04 13.58 7.65
CA ASN A 76 -12.32 13.95 6.25
C ASN A 76 -13.81 13.82 5.88
N GLY A 77 -14.70 14.20 6.79
CA GLY A 77 -16.13 14.26 6.50
C GLY A 77 -16.80 12.89 6.24
N GLY A 78 -16.21 11.80 6.71
CA GLY A 78 -16.74 10.44 6.55
C GLY A 78 -16.21 9.70 5.32
N GLU A 79 -15.36 10.34 4.51
CA GLU A 79 -14.80 9.76 3.29
C GLU A 79 -13.28 9.55 3.41
N LEU A 80 -12.74 8.69 2.56
CA LEU A 80 -11.30 8.53 2.40
C LEU A 80 -10.83 9.42 1.23
N PRO A 81 -9.92 10.38 1.48
CA PRO A 81 -9.46 11.27 0.42
C PRO A 81 -8.56 10.55 -0.59
N ALA A 82 -8.54 11.05 -1.83
CA ALA A 82 -7.58 10.61 -2.83
C ALA A 82 -6.19 11.24 -2.57
N VAL A 83 -5.14 10.49 -2.89
CA VAL A 83 -3.74 10.92 -2.75
C VAL A 83 -3.10 10.98 -4.13
N LEU A 84 -2.46 12.08 -4.46
CA LEU A 84 -1.64 12.25 -5.66
C LEU A 84 -0.17 12.36 -5.29
N ASP A 85 0.65 11.46 -5.83
CA ASP A 85 2.12 11.57 -5.79
C ASP A 85 2.65 11.88 -7.20
N PRO A 86 2.98 13.16 -7.51
CA PRO A 86 3.43 13.56 -8.83
C PRO A 86 4.90 13.18 -9.12
N PHE A 87 5.64 12.68 -8.12
CA PHE A 87 7.05 12.28 -8.21
C PHE A 87 7.25 10.92 -7.55
N ALA A 88 6.45 9.94 -7.96
CA ALA A 88 6.25 8.68 -7.25
C ALA A 88 7.51 7.80 -7.12
N GLY A 89 8.50 7.95 -8.00
CA GLY A 89 9.74 7.20 -7.95
C GLY A 89 9.52 5.70 -7.78
N GLY A 90 10.00 5.12 -6.69
CA GLY A 90 9.81 3.71 -6.34
C GLY A 90 8.42 3.33 -5.84
N GLY A 91 7.46 4.24 -5.80
CA GLY A 91 6.05 3.97 -5.51
C GLY A 91 5.72 3.74 -4.03
N SER A 92 6.56 4.22 -3.10
CA SER A 92 6.33 3.98 -1.66
C SER A 92 5.08 4.68 -1.14
N ILE A 93 4.86 5.93 -1.50
CA ILE A 93 3.69 6.71 -1.06
C ILE A 93 2.39 6.13 -1.62
N PRO A 94 2.23 5.94 -2.95
CA PRO A 94 1.00 5.38 -3.48
C PRO A 94 0.73 3.94 -3.03
N LEU A 95 1.77 3.13 -2.78
CA LEU A 95 1.61 1.79 -2.23
C LEU A 95 1.04 1.82 -0.80
N GLU A 96 1.55 2.69 0.07
CA GLU A 96 1.05 2.82 1.43
C GLU A 96 -0.31 3.53 1.50
N ALA A 97 -0.59 4.44 0.56
CA ALA A 97 -1.91 5.02 0.39
C ALA A 97 -2.96 3.93 0.09
N GLN A 98 -2.70 3.03 -0.88
CA GLN A 98 -3.58 1.89 -1.15
C GLN A 98 -3.74 0.96 0.07
N ARG A 99 -2.65 0.71 0.82
CA ARG A 99 -2.71 -0.10 2.04
C ARG A 99 -3.64 0.51 3.09
N LEU A 100 -3.64 1.83 3.21
CA LEU A 100 -4.59 2.59 4.02
C LEU A 100 -5.99 2.70 3.40
N GLY A 101 -6.22 2.09 2.23
CA GLY A 101 -7.51 2.09 1.54
C GLY A 101 -7.84 3.39 0.79
N LEU A 102 -6.85 4.25 0.60
CA LEU A 102 -6.98 5.51 -0.13
C LEU A 102 -6.92 5.28 -1.64
N GLU A 103 -7.64 6.05 -2.41
CA GLU A 103 -7.42 6.13 -3.85
C GLU A 103 -6.06 6.79 -4.12
N ALA A 104 -5.19 6.10 -4.84
CA ALA A 104 -3.82 6.56 -5.07
C ALA A 104 -3.56 6.83 -6.55
N HIS A 105 -3.17 8.06 -6.85
CA HIS A 105 -2.70 8.49 -8.17
C HIS A 105 -1.20 8.74 -8.12
N ALA A 106 -0.49 8.20 -9.10
CA ALA A 106 0.96 8.30 -9.17
C ALA A 106 1.40 8.72 -10.57
N SER A 107 2.35 9.64 -10.65
CA SER A 107 3.03 10.00 -11.89
C SER A 107 4.53 10.16 -11.67
N ASP A 108 5.30 10.03 -12.73
CA ASP A 108 6.74 10.29 -12.73
C ASP A 108 7.21 10.56 -14.16
N LEU A 109 8.25 11.38 -14.32
CA LEU A 109 8.89 11.62 -15.63
C LEU A 109 9.78 10.45 -16.06
N ASN A 110 10.27 9.65 -15.09
CA ASN A 110 11.11 8.50 -15.37
C ASN A 110 10.23 7.27 -15.76
N PRO A 111 10.33 6.77 -17.01
CA PRO A 111 9.52 5.62 -17.45
C PRO A 111 9.78 4.35 -16.64
N LEU A 112 10.96 4.19 -16.05
CA LEU A 112 11.25 3.07 -15.15
C LEU A 112 10.41 3.17 -13.86
N ALA A 113 10.29 4.38 -13.29
CA ALA A 113 9.43 4.62 -12.14
C ALA A 113 7.96 4.30 -12.45
N VAL A 114 7.47 4.75 -13.62
CA VAL A 114 6.10 4.43 -14.10
C VAL A 114 5.89 2.93 -14.19
N LEU A 115 6.85 2.19 -14.77
CA LEU A 115 6.76 0.73 -14.89
C LEU A 115 6.73 0.04 -13.52
N ILE A 116 7.57 0.50 -12.57
CA ILE A 116 7.60 -0.02 -11.20
C ILE A 116 6.24 0.23 -10.51
N ASN A 117 5.70 1.42 -10.61
CA ASN A 117 4.39 1.76 -10.03
C ASN A 117 3.28 0.89 -10.62
N LYS A 118 3.23 0.73 -11.94
CA LYS A 118 2.25 -0.18 -12.58
C LYS A 118 2.36 -1.61 -12.05
N ALA A 119 3.56 -2.15 -11.96
CA ALA A 119 3.80 -3.52 -11.52
C ALA A 119 3.50 -3.74 -10.02
N LEU A 120 3.65 -2.72 -9.17
CA LEU A 120 3.41 -2.83 -7.72
C LEU A 120 1.98 -2.46 -7.31
N ILE A 121 1.36 -1.50 -7.98
CA ILE A 121 0.18 -0.79 -7.50
C ILE A 121 -1.03 -1.02 -8.41
N GLU A 122 -0.83 -0.98 -9.73
CA GLU A 122 -1.94 -1.08 -10.70
C GLU A 122 -2.27 -2.53 -11.08
N ILE A 123 -1.25 -3.33 -11.41
CA ILE A 123 -1.45 -4.68 -11.92
C ILE A 123 -1.98 -5.66 -10.86
N PRO A 124 -1.38 -5.78 -9.65
CA PRO A 124 -1.80 -6.79 -8.70
C PRO A 124 -3.29 -6.70 -8.28
N PRO A 125 -3.85 -5.51 -8.01
CA PRO A 125 -5.29 -5.40 -7.68
C PRO A 125 -6.21 -5.80 -8.82
N LYS A 126 -5.83 -5.59 -10.09
CA LYS A 126 -6.64 -5.96 -11.27
C LYS A 126 -6.81 -7.47 -11.41
N PHE A 127 -5.87 -8.25 -10.91
CA PHE A 127 -5.86 -9.71 -10.98
C PHE A 127 -6.11 -10.37 -9.62
N ALA A 128 -6.59 -9.62 -8.65
CA ALA A 128 -6.91 -10.17 -7.34
C ALA A 128 -8.05 -11.19 -7.43
N GLY A 129 -7.85 -12.37 -6.84
CA GLY A 129 -8.83 -13.46 -6.84
C GLY A 129 -8.97 -14.20 -8.16
N GLN A 130 -8.18 -13.85 -9.19
CA GLN A 130 -8.21 -14.55 -10.47
C GLN A 130 -7.31 -15.78 -10.47
N GLU A 131 -7.74 -16.81 -11.20
CA GLU A 131 -6.97 -18.02 -11.43
C GLU A 131 -5.77 -17.75 -12.36
N PRO A 132 -4.68 -18.52 -12.23
CA PRO A 132 -3.56 -18.43 -13.15
C PRO A 132 -3.98 -18.87 -14.56
N VAL A 133 -3.36 -18.27 -15.59
CA VAL A 133 -3.65 -18.58 -17.00
C VAL A 133 -2.63 -19.51 -17.63
N HIS A 134 -1.57 -19.90 -16.91
CA HIS A 134 -0.55 -20.81 -17.44
C HIS A 134 -1.09 -22.25 -17.58
N PRO A 135 -0.61 -23.05 -18.52
CA PRO A 135 -0.98 -24.46 -18.66
C PRO A 135 -0.63 -25.26 -17.39
N GLY A 136 -1.61 -25.91 -16.78
CA GLY A 136 -1.45 -26.72 -15.56
C GLY A 136 -1.75 -25.99 -14.27
N GLY A 137 -2.37 -24.82 -14.34
CA GLY A 137 -2.98 -24.16 -13.17
C GLY A 137 -4.01 -25.08 -12.51
N ASN A 138 -4.10 -25.01 -11.18
CA ASN A 138 -5.00 -25.89 -10.42
C ASN A 138 -6.39 -25.24 -10.34
N GLU A 139 -7.32 -25.63 -11.21
CA GLU A 139 -8.69 -25.10 -11.31
C GLU A 139 -9.53 -25.24 -10.01
N GLN A 140 -9.03 -26.00 -9.03
CA GLN A 140 -9.74 -26.24 -7.76
C GLN A 140 -9.23 -25.37 -6.60
N SER A 141 -8.24 -24.52 -6.82
CA SER A 141 -7.66 -23.67 -5.78
C SER A 141 -8.43 -22.35 -5.67
N ILE A 142 -8.75 -21.94 -4.44
CA ILE A 142 -9.26 -20.59 -4.17
C ILE A 142 -8.05 -19.66 -4.04
N TYR A 143 -7.87 -18.79 -5.01
CA TYR A 143 -6.79 -17.82 -5.01
C TYR A 143 -7.19 -16.57 -4.21
N GLN A 144 -6.37 -16.22 -3.23
CA GLN A 144 -6.54 -15.01 -2.46
C GLN A 144 -5.60 -13.91 -2.99
N ARG A 145 -6.04 -12.66 -2.93
CA ARG A 145 -5.26 -11.52 -3.43
C ARG A 145 -4.77 -11.77 -4.87
N ALA A 146 -3.47 -11.61 -5.15
CA ALA A 146 -2.87 -11.80 -6.46
C ALA A 146 -2.05 -13.11 -6.57
N GLU A 147 -2.48 -14.17 -5.90
CA GLU A 147 -1.76 -15.46 -5.87
C GLU A 147 -1.70 -16.12 -7.25
N GLY A 148 -2.81 -16.11 -8.02
CA GLY A 148 -2.84 -16.65 -9.38
C GLY A 148 -1.87 -15.90 -10.30
N LEU A 149 -1.84 -14.57 -10.24
CA LEU A 149 -0.84 -13.77 -10.95
C LEU A 149 0.60 -14.13 -10.52
N ALA A 150 0.83 -14.37 -9.24
CA ALA A 150 2.15 -14.76 -8.74
C ALA A 150 2.58 -16.14 -9.26
N GLU A 151 1.64 -17.07 -9.42
CA GLU A 151 1.91 -18.38 -10.06
C GLU A 151 2.28 -18.21 -11.53
N ASP A 152 1.53 -17.42 -12.30
CA ASP A 152 1.85 -17.11 -13.69
C ASP A 152 3.24 -16.52 -13.84
N VAL A 153 3.59 -15.53 -13.03
CA VAL A 153 4.93 -14.91 -13.04
C VAL A 153 6.03 -15.93 -12.74
N ARG A 154 5.82 -16.84 -11.79
CA ARG A 154 6.79 -17.91 -11.51
C ARG A 154 6.91 -18.90 -12.69
N TYR A 155 5.78 -19.33 -13.25
CA TYR A 155 5.76 -20.28 -14.35
C TYR A 155 6.46 -19.71 -15.59
N TYR A 156 6.03 -18.55 -16.06
CA TYR A 156 6.62 -17.93 -17.25
C TYR A 156 8.05 -17.45 -17.01
N GLY A 157 8.39 -16.99 -15.81
CA GLY A 157 9.76 -16.64 -15.43
C GLY A 157 10.70 -17.85 -15.47
N LYS A 158 10.23 -19.00 -14.99
CA LYS A 158 10.98 -20.25 -15.10
C LYS A 158 11.14 -20.69 -16.57
N TRP A 159 10.06 -20.68 -17.33
CA TRP A 159 10.07 -21.01 -18.75
C TRP A 159 11.05 -20.11 -19.54
N MET A 160 11.00 -18.81 -19.33
CA MET A 160 11.92 -17.85 -19.97
C MET A 160 13.39 -18.15 -19.65
N ARG A 161 13.68 -18.41 -18.37
CA ARG A 161 15.03 -18.78 -17.95
C ARG A 161 15.52 -20.06 -18.60
N ASP A 162 14.72 -21.10 -18.58
CA ASP A 162 15.08 -22.41 -19.11
C ASP A 162 15.24 -22.36 -20.64
N GLU A 163 14.39 -21.59 -21.35
CA GLU A 163 14.52 -21.37 -22.78
C GLU A 163 15.73 -20.50 -23.16
N ALA A 164 16.06 -19.48 -22.35
CA ALA A 164 17.26 -18.68 -22.56
C ALA A 164 18.51 -19.54 -22.37
N PHE A 165 18.56 -20.37 -21.33
CA PHE A 165 19.68 -21.31 -21.10
C PHE A 165 19.84 -22.29 -22.25
N ARG A 166 18.74 -22.82 -22.82
CA ARG A 166 18.76 -23.73 -23.98
C ARG A 166 19.35 -23.08 -25.23
N ARG A 167 19.13 -21.77 -25.42
CA ARG A 167 19.56 -21.04 -26.65
C ARG A 167 20.96 -20.47 -26.57
N ILE A 168 21.39 -20.01 -25.42
CA ILE A 168 22.62 -19.22 -25.26
C ILE A 168 23.48 -19.66 -24.06
N GLY A 169 23.08 -20.72 -23.32
CA GLY A 169 23.77 -21.29 -22.16
C GLY A 169 24.92 -22.23 -22.43
#